data_a43296bd305590acbd28839ee357687c
#
_entry.id   a43296bd305590acbd28839ee357687c
#
_cell.length_a   1.000
_cell.length_b   1.000
_cell.length_c   1.000
_cell.angle_alpha   90.00
_cell.angle_beta   90.00
_cell.angle_gamma   90.00
#
_symmetry.space_group_name_H-M   'P 1'
#
loop_
_entity.id
_entity.type
_entity.pdbx_description
1 polymer ?
#
loop_
_entity_poly.entity_id
_entity_poly.type
_entity_poly.pdbx_seq_one_letter_code
_entity_poly.pdbx_strand_id
1 'polypeptide(L)'
;MAFDEKVFDSKTGVKAQASPWAVFRFGFSAYQNGHKDQAVEAYKYAAENGQLGATWKLARMYAEGDGVKRDDYEAFKFFAEIAQQDVEPGSPEESYVSDALVALGTYLKKGIPGSPVSADPVAAQEYYMRAAANYRNPSAQFEMGKMFLKGEGGVKANIKQAGRWLQLAAEKGHAGAQATLGHLLFQGGKVVKGLAMMTAALERASPSDRVWIRGMQEEAFAVAPEADRRTAIALAEDILAKGNDGR
;
A
#
# COMPACT_ATOMS: atom_id res chain seq x y z
N MET A 1 -25.59 -17.69 3.20
CA MET A 1 -25.55 -18.19 1.78
C MET A 1 -25.19 -19.66 1.83
N ALA A 2 -25.92 -20.48 1.08
CA ALA A 2 -25.70 -21.92 1.06
C ALA A 2 -24.28 -22.21 0.52
N PHE A 3 -23.64 -23.16 1.13
CA PHE A 3 -22.41 -23.79 0.66
C PHE A 3 -22.59 -24.20 -0.80
N ASP A 4 -21.73 -23.73 -1.71
CA ASP A 4 -21.87 -24.12 -3.11
C ASP A 4 -21.22 -25.48 -3.34
N GLU A 5 -22.00 -26.53 -3.07
CA GLU A 5 -21.60 -27.93 -3.23
C GLU A 5 -21.16 -28.30 -4.65
N LYS A 6 -21.40 -27.40 -5.61
CA LYS A 6 -20.94 -27.57 -7.01
C LYS A 6 -19.46 -27.24 -7.18
N VAL A 7 -18.89 -26.46 -6.26
CA VAL A 7 -17.53 -25.90 -6.37
C VAL A 7 -16.58 -26.54 -5.36
N PHE A 8 -17.05 -26.77 -4.14
CA PHE A 8 -16.24 -27.24 -3.02
C PHE A 8 -16.94 -28.38 -2.27
N ASP A 9 -16.20 -29.41 -1.95
CA ASP A 9 -16.62 -30.53 -1.09
C ASP A 9 -15.80 -30.50 0.20
N SER A 10 -16.47 -30.53 1.35
CA SER A 10 -15.81 -30.46 2.66
C SER A 10 -14.87 -31.63 2.95
N LYS A 11 -14.97 -32.74 2.20
CA LYS A 11 -14.13 -33.92 2.36
C LYS A 11 -13.02 -34.04 1.32
N THR A 12 -13.26 -33.54 0.10
CA THR A 12 -12.35 -33.71 -1.05
C THR A 12 -11.77 -32.40 -1.57
N GLY A 13 -12.20 -31.25 -1.02
CA GLY A 13 -11.71 -29.93 -1.42
C GLY A 13 -12.37 -29.39 -2.70
N VAL A 14 -11.64 -28.60 -3.46
CA VAL A 14 -12.13 -28.01 -4.70
C VAL A 14 -12.37 -29.08 -5.77
N LYS A 15 -13.54 -29.06 -6.40
CA LYS A 15 -13.87 -30.01 -7.48
C LYS A 15 -13.06 -29.70 -8.74
N ALA A 16 -12.44 -30.71 -9.33
CA ALA A 16 -11.49 -30.61 -10.43
C ALA A 16 -12.05 -29.96 -11.74
N GLN A 17 -13.36 -29.86 -11.89
CA GLN A 17 -14.01 -29.24 -13.06
C GLN A 17 -14.68 -27.90 -12.72
N ALA A 18 -14.45 -27.34 -11.52
CA ALA A 18 -15.04 -26.09 -11.14
C ALA A 18 -14.39 -24.92 -11.91
N SER A 19 -15.19 -23.95 -12.34
CA SER A 19 -14.68 -22.73 -12.98
C SER A 19 -13.77 -21.96 -12.01
N PRO A 20 -12.57 -21.52 -12.44
CA PRO A 20 -11.65 -20.77 -11.58
C PRO A 20 -12.29 -19.54 -10.94
N TRP A 21 -13.16 -18.86 -11.69
CA TRP A 21 -13.94 -17.72 -11.18
C TRP A 21 -14.94 -18.12 -10.10
N ALA A 22 -15.65 -19.24 -10.29
CA ALA A 22 -16.58 -19.74 -9.26
C ALA A 22 -15.85 -20.15 -7.99
N VAL A 23 -14.69 -20.80 -8.12
CA VAL A 23 -13.82 -21.17 -6.99
C VAL A 23 -13.27 -19.93 -6.27
N PHE A 24 -12.84 -18.93 -7.02
CA PHE A 24 -12.40 -17.64 -6.43
C PHE A 24 -13.51 -16.97 -5.62
N ARG A 25 -14.73 -16.91 -6.14
CA ARG A 25 -15.89 -16.37 -5.41
C ARG A 25 -16.22 -17.19 -4.17
N PHE A 26 -16.13 -18.50 -4.26
CA PHE A 26 -16.29 -19.38 -3.09
C PHE A 26 -15.22 -19.06 -2.04
N GLY A 27 -13.95 -18.97 -2.43
CA GLY A 27 -12.85 -18.59 -1.55
C GLY A 27 -13.09 -17.26 -0.85
N PHE A 28 -13.60 -16.26 -1.57
CA PHE A 28 -13.97 -14.97 -0.98
C PHE A 28 -15.08 -15.11 0.06
N SER A 29 -16.13 -15.87 -0.24
CA SER A 29 -17.23 -16.15 0.70
C SER A 29 -16.75 -16.92 1.93
N ALA A 30 -15.91 -17.94 1.73
CA ALA A 30 -15.32 -18.72 2.84
C ALA A 30 -14.47 -17.82 3.75
N TYR A 31 -13.66 -16.95 3.17
CA TYR A 31 -12.84 -15.98 3.90
C TYR A 31 -13.68 -15.04 4.77
N GLN A 32 -14.76 -14.46 4.20
CA GLN A 32 -15.67 -13.56 4.92
C GLN A 32 -16.40 -14.25 6.06
N ASN A 33 -16.65 -15.55 5.95
CA ASN A 33 -17.30 -16.36 6.98
C ASN A 33 -16.31 -16.97 8.01
N GLY A 34 -15.01 -16.62 7.93
CA GLY A 34 -13.99 -17.09 8.85
C GLY A 34 -13.40 -18.48 8.53
N HIS A 35 -13.84 -19.14 7.46
CA HIS A 35 -13.31 -20.43 6.98
C HIS A 35 -12.04 -20.21 6.14
N LYS A 36 -10.97 -19.73 6.79
CA LYS A 36 -9.76 -19.30 6.10
C LYS A 36 -8.97 -20.44 5.46
N ASP A 37 -8.99 -21.60 6.02
CA ASP A 37 -8.43 -22.86 5.48
C ASP A 37 -9.05 -23.20 4.10
N GLN A 38 -10.38 -23.19 4.03
CA GLN A 38 -11.11 -23.43 2.77
C GLN A 38 -10.86 -22.30 1.75
N ALA A 39 -10.75 -21.06 2.23
CA ALA A 39 -10.44 -19.91 1.38
C ALA A 39 -9.04 -20.05 0.74
N VAL A 40 -8.03 -20.46 1.52
CA VAL A 40 -6.66 -20.69 1.02
C VAL A 40 -6.65 -21.78 -0.06
N GLU A 41 -7.34 -22.90 0.17
CA GLU A 41 -7.43 -23.99 -0.80
C GLU A 41 -8.11 -23.55 -2.09
N ALA A 42 -9.23 -22.84 -1.97
CA ALA A 42 -9.94 -22.28 -3.11
C ALA A 42 -9.10 -21.28 -3.89
N TYR A 43 -8.38 -20.40 -3.19
CA TYR A 43 -7.50 -19.42 -3.85
C TYR A 43 -6.30 -20.07 -4.52
N LYS A 44 -5.71 -21.14 -3.95
CA LYS A 44 -4.64 -21.91 -4.62
C LYS A 44 -5.11 -22.47 -5.95
N TYR A 45 -6.24 -23.16 -5.95
CA TYR A 45 -6.81 -23.70 -7.17
C TYR A 45 -7.11 -22.61 -8.21
N ALA A 46 -7.74 -21.51 -7.79
CA ALA A 46 -8.07 -20.43 -8.70
C ALA A 46 -6.82 -19.73 -9.27
N ALA A 47 -5.78 -19.53 -8.45
CA ALA A 47 -4.50 -18.95 -8.86
C ALA A 47 -3.77 -19.85 -9.88
N GLU A 48 -3.68 -21.16 -9.62
CA GLU A 48 -3.11 -22.16 -10.53
C GLU A 48 -3.83 -22.20 -11.89
N ASN A 49 -5.09 -21.78 -11.92
CA ASN A 49 -5.89 -21.67 -13.14
C ASN A 49 -6.01 -20.21 -13.67
N GLY A 50 -5.04 -19.36 -13.33
CA GLY A 50 -4.86 -18.04 -13.94
C GLY A 50 -5.74 -16.92 -13.36
N GLN A 51 -6.38 -17.13 -12.21
CA GLN A 51 -7.19 -16.09 -11.58
C GLN A 51 -6.32 -15.11 -10.77
N LEU A 52 -5.95 -13.99 -11.38
CA LEU A 52 -5.00 -13.03 -10.81
C LEU A 52 -5.43 -12.49 -9.44
N GLY A 53 -6.74 -12.26 -9.23
CA GLY A 53 -7.26 -11.84 -7.94
C GLY A 53 -7.05 -12.89 -6.82
N ALA A 54 -7.01 -14.18 -7.16
CA ALA A 54 -6.70 -15.27 -6.22
C ALA A 54 -5.21 -15.26 -5.87
N THR A 55 -4.34 -15.11 -6.85
CA THR A 55 -2.88 -14.95 -6.64
C THR A 55 -2.59 -13.78 -5.71
N TRP A 56 -3.28 -12.63 -5.93
CA TRP A 56 -3.14 -11.45 -5.06
C TRP A 56 -3.62 -11.72 -3.63
N LYS A 57 -4.74 -12.42 -3.46
CA LYS A 57 -5.24 -12.80 -2.13
C LYS A 57 -4.25 -13.70 -1.40
N LEU A 58 -3.70 -14.72 -2.06
CA LEU A 58 -2.68 -15.58 -1.47
C LEU A 58 -1.43 -14.80 -1.06
N ALA A 59 -0.92 -13.94 -1.94
CA ALA A 59 0.22 -13.09 -1.64
C ALA A 59 0.01 -12.29 -0.35
N ARG A 60 -1.17 -11.69 -0.18
CA ARG A 60 -1.55 -10.97 1.02
C ARG A 60 -1.65 -11.88 2.25
N MET A 61 -2.29 -13.04 2.12
CA MET A 61 -2.46 -13.99 3.22
C MET A 61 -1.10 -14.49 3.72
N TYR A 62 -0.15 -14.80 2.84
CA TYR A 62 1.21 -15.17 3.25
C TYR A 62 1.99 -14.01 3.86
N ALA A 63 1.86 -12.78 3.33
CA ALA A 63 2.52 -11.60 3.87
C ALA A 63 2.04 -11.22 5.28
N GLU A 64 0.76 -11.44 5.56
CA GLU A 64 0.12 -11.07 6.82
C GLU A 64 0.04 -12.23 7.83
N GLY A 65 0.21 -13.47 7.37
CA GLY A 65 -0.02 -14.66 8.20
C GLY A 65 -1.50 -14.89 8.47
N ASP A 66 -2.35 -14.56 7.50
CA ASP A 66 -3.80 -14.60 7.65
C ASP A 66 -4.39 -15.88 7.04
N GLY A 67 -4.75 -16.85 7.89
CA GLY A 67 -5.22 -18.17 7.48
C GLY A 67 -4.12 -19.14 7.05
N VAL A 68 -2.89 -18.67 6.94
CA VAL A 68 -1.66 -19.44 6.70
C VAL A 68 -0.56 -18.95 7.62
N LYS A 69 0.47 -19.76 7.84
CA LYS A 69 1.67 -19.26 8.50
C LYS A 69 2.31 -18.18 7.64
N ARG A 70 2.66 -17.03 8.24
CA ARG A 70 3.37 -15.96 7.56
C ARG A 70 4.64 -16.47 6.89
N ASP A 71 4.77 -16.16 5.62
CA ASP A 71 5.93 -16.48 4.81
C ASP A 71 6.15 -15.37 3.78
N ASP A 72 7.09 -14.47 4.10
CA ASP A 72 7.40 -13.31 3.27
C ASP A 72 8.01 -13.73 1.91
N TYR A 73 8.68 -14.90 1.84
CA TYR A 73 9.25 -15.39 0.58
C TYR A 73 8.18 -16.00 -0.35
N GLU A 74 7.23 -16.74 0.20
CA GLU A 74 6.06 -17.19 -0.57
C GLU A 74 5.25 -15.99 -1.08
N ALA A 75 4.99 -15.00 -0.21
CA ALA A 75 4.33 -13.77 -0.62
C ALA A 75 5.08 -13.04 -1.76
N PHE A 76 6.42 -12.95 -1.65
CA PHE A 76 7.26 -12.35 -2.68
C PHE A 76 7.12 -13.06 -4.03
N LYS A 77 7.08 -14.40 -4.05
CA LYS A 77 6.92 -15.18 -5.30
C LYS A 77 5.58 -14.89 -5.96
N PHE A 78 4.49 -14.88 -5.21
CA PHE A 78 3.17 -14.54 -5.74
C PHE A 78 3.11 -13.10 -6.25
N PHE A 79 3.68 -12.13 -5.53
CA PHE A 79 3.75 -10.75 -6.02
C PHE A 79 4.62 -10.63 -7.29
N ALA A 80 5.71 -11.40 -7.40
CA ALA A 80 6.54 -11.41 -8.59
C ALA A 80 5.79 -11.97 -9.82
N GLU A 81 4.98 -13.00 -9.63
CA GLU A 81 4.10 -13.54 -10.67
C GLU A 81 3.08 -12.48 -11.16
N ILE A 82 2.42 -11.78 -10.23
CA ILE A 82 1.46 -10.72 -10.55
C ILE A 82 2.13 -9.56 -11.31
N ALA A 83 3.33 -9.14 -10.87
CA ALA A 83 4.04 -8.01 -11.47
C ALA A 83 4.52 -8.25 -12.92
N GLN A 84 4.52 -9.50 -13.37
CA GLN A 84 4.86 -9.90 -14.74
C GLN A 84 3.65 -9.92 -15.68
N GLN A 85 2.44 -9.80 -15.14
CA GLN A 85 1.22 -9.82 -15.95
C GLN A 85 1.10 -8.52 -16.75
N ASP A 86 0.76 -8.71 -18.02
CA ASP A 86 0.34 -7.60 -18.89
C ASP A 86 -1.19 -7.45 -18.75
N VAL A 87 -1.61 -6.34 -18.20
CA VAL A 87 -3.04 -6.08 -17.92
C VAL A 87 -3.52 -4.88 -18.72
N GLU A 88 -4.77 -4.94 -19.16
CA GLU A 88 -5.37 -3.85 -19.91
C GLU A 88 -5.49 -2.57 -19.04
N PRO A 89 -5.14 -1.40 -19.60
CA PRO A 89 -5.30 -0.13 -18.89
C PRO A 89 -6.75 0.12 -18.47
N GLY A 90 -6.94 0.47 -17.20
CA GLY A 90 -8.25 0.71 -16.61
C GLY A 90 -8.99 -0.56 -16.16
N SER A 91 -8.39 -1.75 -16.33
CA SER A 91 -8.98 -2.99 -15.82
C SER A 91 -8.86 -3.09 -14.28
N PRO A 92 -9.73 -3.85 -13.61
CA PRO A 92 -9.62 -4.09 -12.17
C PRO A 92 -8.29 -4.72 -11.76
N GLU A 93 -7.66 -5.46 -12.66
CA GLU A 93 -6.39 -6.15 -12.49
C GLU A 93 -5.21 -5.19 -12.34
N GLU A 94 -5.30 -3.96 -12.88
CA GLU A 94 -4.27 -2.92 -12.68
C GLU A 94 -3.96 -2.69 -11.19
N SER A 95 -4.98 -2.74 -10.34
CA SER A 95 -4.80 -2.56 -8.90
C SER A 95 -3.92 -3.66 -8.30
N TYR A 96 -4.09 -4.91 -8.73
CA TYR A 96 -3.29 -6.05 -8.25
C TYR A 96 -1.83 -5.93 -8.70
N VAL A 97 -1.59 -5.55 -9.96
CA VAL A 97 -0.23 -5.32 -10.47
C VAL A 97 0.43 -4.15 -9.74
N SER A 98 -0.28 -3.06 -9.57
CA SER A 98 0.21 -1.89 -8.84
C SER A 98 0.60 -2.20 -7.39
N ASP A 99 -0.26 -2.94 -6.67
CA ASP A 99 0.02 -3.35 -5.30
C ASP A 99 1.20 -4.34 -5.22
N ALA A 100 1.28 -5.27 -6.17
CA ALA A 100 2.39 -6.23 -6.26
C ALA A 100 3.74 -5.52 -6.46
N LEU A 101 3.80 -4.51 -7.34
CA LEU A 101 5.01 -3.70 -7.54
C LEU A 101 5.44 -2.98 -6.26
N VAL A 102 4.50 -2.43 -5.49
CA VAL A 102 4.81 -1.80 -4.19
C VAL A 102 5.31 -2.82 -3.18
N ALA A 103 4.69 -3.99 -3.10
CA ALA A 103 5.11 -5.07 -2.21
C ALA A 103 6.53 -5.55 -2.53
N LEU A 104 6.83 -5.81 -3.83
CA LEU A 104 8.18 -6.19 -4.28
C LEU A 104 9.22 -5.13 -3.95
N GLY A 105 8.92 -3.85 -4.21
CA GLY A 105 9.79 -2.75 -3.79
C GLY A 105 10.05 -2.75 -2.29
N THR A 106 9.05 -3.06 -1.48
CA THR A 106 9.17 -3.13 -0.02
C THR A 106 10.05 -4.29 0.45
N TYR A 107 9.89 -5.47 -0.16
CA TYR A 107 10.73 -6.63 0.13
C TYR A 107 12.18 -6.40 -0.32
N LEU A 108 12.39 -5.91 -1.53
CA LEU A 108 13.73 -5.64 -2.04
C LEU A 108 14.45 -4.53 -1.28
N LYS A 109 13.73 -3.53 -0.78
CA LYS A 109 14.36 -2.47 0.03
C LYS A 109 15.04 -2.99 1.29
N LYS A 110 14.51 -4.08 1.88
CA LYS A 110 14.98 -4.63 3.17
C LYS A 110 15.65 -5.99 3.03
N GLY A 111 15.37 -6.72 1.96
CA GLY A 111 15.61 -8.15 1.85
C GLY A 111 14.61 -8.97 2.67
N ILE A 112 14.63 -10.29 2.47
CA ILE A 112 13.81 -11.25 3.23
C ILE A 112 14.75 -12.20 3.97
N PRO A 113 14.84 -12.12 5.31
CA PRO A 113 15.74 -12.97 6.10
C PRO A 113 15.47 -14.46 5.86
N GLY A 114 16.52 -15.26 5.69
CA GLY A 114 16.42 -16.72 5.46
C GLY A 114 15.93 -17.12 4.06
N SER A 115 15.90 -16.19 3.12
CA SER A 115 15.55 -16.43 1.72
C SER A 115 16.65 -15.98 0.76
N PRO A 116 16.58 -16.32 -0.55
CA PRO A 116 17.49 -15.79 -1.57
C PRO A 116 17.34 -14.29 -1.86
N VAL A 117 16.31 -13.63 -1.32
CA VAL A 117 16.00 -12.22 -1.61
C VAL A 117 16.84 -11.32 -0.70
N SER A 118 17.98 -10.88 -1.22
CA SER A 118 18.84 -9.90 -0.56
C SER A 118 18.28 -8.48 -0.69
N ALA A 119 18.72 -7.59 0.21
CA ALA A 119 18.37 -6.17 0.09
C ALA A 119 19.00 -5.57 -1.17
N ASP A 120 18.17 -4.97 -2.01
CA ASP A 120 18.55 -4.26 -3.23
C ASP A 120 17.70 -2.98 -3.37
N PRO A 121 18.13 -1.86 -2.77
CA PRO A 121 17.41 -0.59 -2.84
C PRO A 121 17.31 -0.01 -4.26
N VAL A 122 18.20 -0.40 -5.19
CA VAL A 122 18.15 0.05 -6.59
C VAL A 122 17.00 -0.67 -7.31
N ALA A 123 16.95 -1.99 -7.23
CA ALA A 123 15.81 -2.73 -7.75
C ALA A 123 14.49 -2.32 -7.09
N ALA A 124 14.48 -2.04 -5.78
CA ALA A 124 13.30 -1.53 -5.08
C ALA A 124 12.81 -0.21 -5.70
N GLN A 125 13.73 0.70 -6.04
CA GLN A 125 13.41 1.98 -6.69
C GLN A 125 12.76 1.77 -8.06
N GLU A 126 13.21 0.80 -8.84
CA GLU A 126 12.61 0.50 -10.15
C GLU A 126 11.17 0.03 -10.03
N TYR A 127 10.87 -0.86 -9.07
CA TYR A 127 9.50 -1.31 -8.80
C TYR A 127 8.61 -0.16 -8.32
N TYR A 128 9.08 0.65 -7.39
CA TYR A 128 8.33 1.82 -6.94
C TYR A 128 8.11 2.83 -8.07
N MET A 129 9.11 3.06 -8.93
CA MET A 129 8.97 3.97 -10.07
C MET A 129 7.91 3.46 -11.05
N ARG A 130 7.89 2.16 -11.37
CA ARG A 130 6.84 1.56 -12.21
C ARG A 130 5.45 1.77 -11.61
N ALA A 131 5.26 1.46 -10.33
CA ALA A 131 3.97 1.66 -9.65
C ALA A 131 3.57 3.14 -9.57
N ALA A 132 4.51 4.04 -9.31
CA ALA A 132 4.27 5.46 -9.17
C ALA A 132 3.94 6.15 -10.49
N ALA A 133 4.66 5.81 -11.56
CA ALA A 133 4.54 6.47 -12.86
C ALA A 133 3.40 5.89 -13.70
N ASN A 134 3.34 4.56 -13.85
CA ASN A 134 2.38 3.89 -14.74
C ASN A 134 0.99 3.77 -14.09
N TYR A 135 0.96 3.42 -12.80
CA TYR A 135 -0.29 3.17 -12.08
C TYR A 135 -0.67 4.31 -11.12
N ARG A 136 0.18 5.33 -11.01
CA ARG A 136 -0.03 6.48 -10.11
C ARG A 136 -0.32 6.06 -8.66
N ASN A 137 0.26 4.94 -8.22
CA ASN A 137 0.04 4.39 -6.88
C ASN A 137 0.55 5.35 -5.80
N PRO A 138 -0.30 5.78 -4.85
CA PRO A 138 0.08 6.79 -3.85
C PRO A 138 1.15 6.29 -2.86
N SER A 139 1.15 5.00 -2.53
CA SER A 139 2.18 4.42 -1.66
C SER A 139 3.54 4.40 -2.36
N ALA A 140 3.58 4.03 -3.65
CA ALA A 140 4.80 4.08 -4.44
C ALA A 140 5.32 5.52 -4.61
N GLN A 141 4.42 6.47 -4.88
CA GLN A 141 4.77 7.90 -4.96
C GLN A 141 5.35 8.41 -3.64
N PHE A 142 4.81 7.98 -2.50
CA PHE A 142 5.36 8.29 -1.18
C PHE A 142 6.75 7.70 -0.98
N GLU A 143 6.98 6.42 -1.34
CA GLU A 143 8.30 5.78 -1.25
C GLU A 143 9.31 6.49 -2.15
N MET A 144 8.94 6.86 -3.39
CA MET A 144 9.78 7.67 -4.26
C MET A 144 10.14 9.02 -3.63
N GLY A 145 9.18 9.68 -3.01
CA GLY A 145 9.42 10.92 -2.25
C GLY A 145 10.47 10.72 -1.17
N LYS A 146 10.37 9.67 -0.36
CA LYS A 146 11.36 9.35 0.68
C LYS A 146 12.74 9.03 0.12
N MET A 147 12.81 8.29 -0.99
CA MET A 147 14.07 7.98 -1.65
C MET A 147 14.79 9.25 -2.13
N PHE A 148 14.06 10.18 -2.75
CA PHE A 148 14.63 11.49 -3.14
C PHE A 148 15.00 12.38 -1.94
N LEU A 149 14.34 12.26 -0.78
CA LEU A 149 14.76 13.00 0.42
C LEU A 149 16.11 12.51 0.94
N LYS A 150 16.35 11.20 0.89
CA LYS A 150 17.53 10.58 1.48
C LYS A 150 18.67 10.31 0.49
N GLY A 151 18.39 10.30 -0.80
CA GLY A 151 19.36 9.88 -1.80
C GLY A 151 19.58 8.36 -1.79
N GLU A 152 18.51 7.58 -1.60
CA GLU A 152 18.52 6.12 -1.57
C GLU A 152 18.11 5.51 -2.93
N GLY A 153 18.46 4.23 -3.18
CA GLY A 153 18.01 3.50 -4.36
C GLY A 153 18.62 4.00 -5.68
N GLY A 154 19.85 4.48 -5.65
CA GLY A 154 20.54 4.97 -6.85
C GLY A 154 20.14 6.39 -7.27
N VAL A 155 19.19 7.04 -6.60
CA VAL A 155 18.84 8.44 -6.86
C VAL A 155 19.66 9.39 -5.98
N LYS A 156 20.00 10.57 -6.49
CA LYS A 156 20.62 11.63 -5.70
C LYS A 156 19.57 12.35 -4.88
N ALA A 157 19.93 12.75 -3.64
CA ALA A 157 19.05 13.55 -2.79
C ALA A 157 18.60 14.84 -3.51
N ASN A 158 17.28 15.05 -3.54
CA ASN A 158 16.68 16.18 -4.23
C ASN A 158 15.31 16.54 -3.61
N ILE A 159 15.31 17.55 -2.73
CA ILE A 159 14.11 18.01 -2.01
C ILE A 159 13.00 18.45 -2.99
N LYS A 160 13.33 19.04 -4.13
CA LYS A 160 12.34 19.49 -5.11
C LYS A 160 11.64 18.31 -5.80
N GLN A 161 12.37 17.26 -6.15
CA GLN A 161 11.79 16.03 -6.69
C GLN A 161 10.98 15.30 -5.63
N ALA A 162 11.52 15.19 -4.41
CA ALA A 162 10.80 14.62 -3.28
C ALA A 162 9.45 15.32 -3.07
N GLY A 163 9.44 16.65 -3.02
CA GLY A 163 8.23 17.46 -2.87
C GLY A 163 7.18 17.18 -3.95
N ARG A 164 7.60 16.98 -5.21
CA ARG A 164 6.68 16.63 -6.31
C ARG A 164 6.02 15.28 -6.10
N TRP A 165 6.79 14.24 -5.76
CA TRP A 165 6.26 12.90 -5.52
C TRP A 165 5.35 12.86 -4.29
N LEU A 166 5.74 13.54 -3.21
CA LEU A 166 4.93 13.66 -2.00
C LEU A 166 3.62 14.42 -2.26
N GLN A 167 3.64 15.45 -3.11
CA GLN A 167 2.44 16.19 -3.50
C GLN A 167 1.45 15.27 -4.23
N LEU A 168 1.91 14.50 -5.22
CA LEU A 168 1.08 13.55 -5.97
C LEU A 168 0.42 12.51 -5.07
N ALA A 169 1.17 11.97 -4.10
CA ALA A 169 0.64 11.02 -3.13
C ALA A 169 -0.36 11.67 -2.16
N ALA A 170 -0.06 12.89 -1.67
CA ALA A 170 -0.91 13.62 -0.75
C ALA A 170 -2.27 14.01 -1.39
N GLU A 171 -2.28 14.41 -2.67
CA GLU A 171 -3.49 14.71 -3.44
C GLU A 171 -4.44 13.50 -3.54
N LYS A 172 -3.88 12.30 -3.47
CA LYS A 172 -4.64 11.03 -3.42
C LYS A 172 -4.97 10.57 -2.00
N GLY A 173 -4.76 11.41 -1.00
CA GLY A 173 -5.11 11.14 0.39
C GLY A 173 -4.10 10.30 1.16
N HIS A 174 -2.87 10.11 0.66
CA HIS A 174 -1.84 9.36 1.40
C HIS A 174 -1.35 10.16 2.61
N ALA A 175 -1.78 9.78 3.81
CA ALA A 175 -1.52 10.51 5.05
C ALA A 175 -0.02 10.73 5.32
N GLY A 176 0.80 9.69 5.15
CA GLY A 176 2.25 9.80 5.33
C GLY A 176 2.91 10.81 4.38
N ALA A 177 2.45 10.87 3.13
CA ALA A 177 2.95 11.83 2.17
C ALA A 177 2.53 13.27 2.53
N GLN A 178 1.27 13.44 2.95
CA GLN A 178 0.74 14.73 3.40
C GLN A 178 1.51 15.24 4.62
N ALA A 179 1.78 14.37 5.62
CA ALA A 179 2.55 14.73 6.80
C ALA A 179 3.99 15.11 6.44
N THR A 180 4.67 14.29 5.63
CA THR A 180 6.06 14.55 5.23
C THR A 180 6.18 15.84 4.41
N LEU A 181 5.24 16.08 3.49
CA LEU A 181 5.20 17.34 2.73
C LEU A 181 4.92 18.54 3.65
N GLY A 182 4.01 18.39 4.61
CA GLY A 182 3.73 19.39 5.64
C GLY A 182 4.98 19.75 6.44
N HIS A 183 5.75 18.75 6.83
CA HIS A 183 7.01 18.95 7.55
C HIS A 183 8.04 19.70 6.70
N LEU A 184 8.20 19.35 5.42
CA LEU A 184 9.08 20.08 4.50
C LEU A 184 8.66 21.54 4.32
N LEU A 185 7.35 21.81 4.25
CA LEU A 185 6.83 23.18 4.17
C LEU A 185 7.11 23.95 5.46
N PHE A 186 6.94 23.31 6.62
CA PHE A 186 7.26 23.90 7.91
C PHE A 186 8.73 24.29 8.01
N GLN A 187 9.65 23.37 7.67
CA GLN A 187 11.09 23.63 7.62
C GLN A 187 11.46 24.73 6.61
N GLY A 188 10.71 24.84 5.52
CA GLY A 188 10.85 25.89 4.51
C GLY A 188 10.20 27.24 4.88
N GLY A 189 9.79 27.44 6.14
CA GLY A 189 9.21 28.69 6.66
C GLY A 189 7.70 28.88 6.35
N LYS A 190 7.04 27.90 5.71
CA LYS A 190 5.59 27.94 5.51
C LYS A 190 4.87 27.30 6.71
N VAL A 191 5.05 27.91 7.88
CA VAL A 191 4.69 27.38 9.19
C VAL A 191 3.24 26.95 9.25
N VAL A 192 2.29 27.85 9.02
CA VAL A 192 0.84 27.59 9.12
C VAL A 192 0.41 26.45 8.20
N LYS A 193 0.83 26.50 6.92
CA LYS A 193 0.46 25.45 5.95
C LYS A 193 1.07 24.11 6.32
N GLY A 194 2.33 24.09 6.77
CA GLY A 194 3.02 22.88 7.20
C GLY A 194 2.32 22.20 8.38
N LEU A 195 2.02 22.97 9.43
CA LEU A 195 1.30 22.48 10.61
C LEU A 195 -0.10 21.97 10.24
N ALA A 196 -0.86 22.71 9.43
CA ALA A 196 -2.20 22.31 9.01
C ALA A 196 -2.19 20.98 8.25
N MET A 197 -1.22 20.79 7.34
CA MET A 197 -1.09 19.53 6.59
C MET A 197 -0.73 18.35 7.48
N MET A 198 0.16 18.53 8.47
CA MET A 198 0.49 17.47 9.44
C MET A 198 -0.70 17.13 10.33
N THR A 199 -1.47 18.12 10.77
CA THR A 199 -2.68 17.92 11.58
C THR A 199 -3.74 17.15 10.79
N ALA A 200 -4.05 17.57 9.57
CA ALA A 200 -5.01 16.87 8.72
C ALA A 200 -4.55 15.43 8.36
N ALA A 201 -3.25 15.22 8.20
CA ALA A 201 -2.68 13.91 7.95
C ALA A 201 -2.85 12.98 9.16
N LEU A 202 -2.69 13.48 10.38
CA LEU A 202 -2.85 12.70 11.61
C LEU A 202 -4.26 12.14 11.78
N GLU A 203 -5.28 12.92 11.40
CA GLU A 203 -6.68 12.47 11.46
C GLU A 203 -6.99 11.33 10.49
N ARG A 204 -6.27 11.29 9.35
CA ARG A 204 -6.45 10.26 8.29
C ARG A 204 -5.48 9.09 8.42
N ALA A 205 -4.53 9.17 9.35
CA ALA A 205 -3.44 8.22 9.47
C ALA A 205 -3.94 6.84 9.91
N SER A 206 -3.36 5.80 9.29
CA SER A 206 -3.47 4.43 9.78
C SER A 206 -2.92 4.29 11.20
N PRO A 207 -3.30 3.27 11.96
CA PRO A 207 -2.74 3.03 13.29
C PRO A 207 -1.21 2.96 13.30
N SER A 208 -0.60 2.38 12.25
CA SER A 208 0.86 2.27 12.11
C SER A 208 1.54 3.61 11.83
N ASP A 209 0.87 4.50 11.08
CA ASP A 209 1.44 5.80 10.72
C ASP A 209 1.19 6.87 11.79
N ARG A 210 0.15 6.73 12.56
CA ARG A 210 -0.29 7.72 13.55
C ARG A 210 0.79 8.09 14.56
N VAL A 211 1.59 7.12 14.98
CA VAL A 211 2.63 7.33 16.00
C VAL A 211 3.71 8.29 15.50
N TRP A 212 4.28 8.02 14.32
CA TRP A 212 5.36 8.86 13.80
C TRP A 212 4.86 10.20 13.25
N ILE A 213 3.63 10.23 12.68
CA ILE A 213 3.03 11.50 12.22
C ILE A 213 2.75 12.41 13.41
N ARG A 214 2.25 11.85 14.52
CA ARG A 214 2.01 12.61 15.76
C ARG A 214 3.31 13.19 16.31
N GLY A 215 4.38 12.38 16.44
CA GLY A 215 5.67 12.87 16.90
C GLY A 215 6.18 14.03 16.05
N MET A 216 6.12 13.91 14.74
CA MET A 216 6.52 14.98 13.80
C MET A 216 5.67 16.25 13.98
N GLN A 217 4.36 16.10 14.17
CA GLN A 217 3.45 17.22 14.37
C GLN A 217 3.72 17.91 15.73
N GLU A 218 3.83 17.16 16.81
CA GLU A 218 4.09 17.69 18.17
C GLU A 218 5.40 18.47 18.23
N GLU A 219 6.48 17.95 17.64
CA GLU A 219 7.77 18.66 17.53
C GLU A 219 7.63 20.01 16.81
N ALA A 220 6.91 20.02 15.70
CA ALA A 220 6.68 21.26 14.95
C ALA A 220 5.79 22.25 15.71
N PHE A 221 4.74 21.77 16.38
CA PHE A 221 3.87 22.60 17.20
C PHE A 221 4.59 23.20 18.40
N ALA A 222 5.52 22.47 19.03
CA ALA A 222 6.25 22.93 20.20
C ALA A 222 7.06 24.21 19.93
N VAL A 223 7.59 24.37 18.72
CA VAL A 223 8.44 25.51 18.34
C VAL A 223 7.71 26.60 17.56
N ALA A 224 6.47 26.37 17.14
CA ALA A 224 5.70 27.32 16.35
C ALA A 224 5.05 28.40 17.23
N PRO A 225 4.93 29.66 16.72
CA PRO A 225 4.19 30.71 17.41
C PRO A 225 2.73 30.34 17.66
N GLU A 226 2.16 30.81 18.78
CA GLU A 226 0.77 30.48 19.15
C GLU A 226 -0.26 30.91 18.10
N ALA A 227 -0.08 32.07 17.51
CA ALA A 227 -0.97 32.56 16.44
C ALA A 227 -0.97 31.64 15.21
N ASP A 228 0.21 31.15 14.83
CA ASP A 228 0.36 30.22 13.70
C ASP A 228 -0.27 28.86 14.01
N ARG A 229 -0.14 28.37 15.24
CA ARG A 229 -0.77 27.12 15.69
C ARG A 229 -2.31 27.18 15.60
N ARG A 230 -2.91 28.27 16.09
CA ARG A 230 -4.38 28.48 16.00
C ARG A 230 -4.85 28.54 14.54
N THR A 231 -4.15 29.31 13.71
CA THR A 231 -4.49 29.42 12.29
C THR A 231 -4.32 28.07 11.55
N ALA A 232 -3.30 27.29 11.91
CA ALA A 232 -3.06 25.98 11.34
C ALA A 232 -4.16 24.97 11.70
N ILE A 233 -4.69 25.00 12.90
CA ILE A 233 -5.81 24.13 13.31
C ILE A 233 -7.05 24.42 12.46
N ALA A 234 -7.45 25.67 12.33
CA ALA A 234 -8.59 26.07 11.50
C ALA A 234 -8.38 25.67 10.02
N LEU A 235 -7.15 25.88 9.48
CA LEU A 235 -6.83 25.45 8.11
C LEU A 235 -6.85 23.92 7.94
N ALA A 236 -6.49 23.17 8.98
CA ALA A 236 -6.57 21.70 8.93
C ALA A 236 -8.02 21.20 8.82
N GLU A 237 -8.96 21.85 9.52
CA GLU A 237 -10.40 21.57 9.41
C GLU A 237 -10.90 21.80 7.97
N ASP A 238 -10.49 22.90 7.32
CA ASP A 238 -10.80 23.18 5.92
C ASP A 238 -10.22 22.11 4.96
N ILE A 239 -9.01 21.64 5.21
CA ILE A 239 -8.38 20.58 4.41
C ILE A 239 -9.16 19.26 4.56
N LEU A 240 -9.60 18.95 5.76
CA LEU A 240 -10.39 17.74 6.05
C LEU A 240 -11.77 17.81 5.39
N ALA A 241 -12.45 18.94 5.48
CA ALA A 241 -13.76 19.17 4.86
C ALA A 241 -13.72 18.99 3.34
N LYS A 242 -12.78 19.68 2.66
CA LYS A 242 -12.61 19.56 1.20
C LYS A 242 -12.24 18.16 0.71
N GLY A 243 -11.57 17.37 1.53
CA GLY A 243 -11.25 15.98 1.18
C GLY A 243 -12.43 15.02 1.32
N ASN A 244 -13.54 15.43 1.95
CA ASN A 244 -14.75 14.63 2.08
C ASN A 244 -15.77 14.91 0.94
N ASP A 245 -15.71 16.08 0.31
CA ASP A 245 -16.62 16.46 -0.78
C ASP A 245 -16.25 15.84 -2.15
N GLY A 246 -15.10 15.16 -2.24
CA GLY A 246 -14.58 14.56 -3.46
C GLY A 246 -14.71 13.02 -3.54
N ARG A 247 -15.55 12.40 -2.69
CA ARG A 247 -15.80 10.94 -2.69
C ARG A 247 -17.20 10.60 -3.11
#